data_2ef4d92eb4c718bf50e565468a72856e
#
_entry.id   2ef4d92eb4c718bf50e565468a72856e
#
_cell.length_a   1.000
_cell.length_b   1.000
_cell.length_c   1.000
_cell.angle_alpha   90.00
_cell.angle_beta   90.00
_cell.angle_gamma   90.00
#
_symmetry.space_group_name_H-M   'P 1'
#
loop_
_entity.id
_entity.type
_entity.pdbx_description
1 polymer ?
#
loop_
_entity_poly.entity_id
_entity_poly.type
_entity_poly.pdbx_seq_one_letter_code
_entity_poly.pdbx_strand_id
1 'polypeptide(L)'
;VVKNNNQFLIEQIQEGIWKNMYQFPVCVSESKKTKKEITKFLLEKYQTKNLTINLIDSEFIKHKLSHINIRSRFWLVENIIDVNEGIYVSSFKEYPMSKLMHKFIEKYTHELSIS
;
A
#
# COMPACT_ATOMS: atom_id res chain seq x y z
N VAL A 1 -2.68 -1.74 -1.14
CA VAL A 1 -1.92 -2.93 -1.54
C VAL A 1 -2.41 -3.41 -2.89
N VAL A 2 -1.60 -3.29 -3.91
CA VAL A 2 -1.92 -3.77 -5.26
C VAL A 2 -1.35 -5.17 -5.44
N LYS A 3 -2.23 -6.13 -5.66
CA LYS A 3 -1.85 -7.54 -5.83
C LYS A 3 -2.20 -8.01 -7.24
N ASN A 4 -1.25 -8.66 -7.90
CA ASN A 4 -1.44 -9.28 -9.21
C ASN A 4 -0.83 -10.68 -9.17
N ASN A 5 -1.68 -11.70 -9.27
CA ASN A 5 -1.29 -13.10 -9.03
C ASN A 5 -0.69 -13.22 -7.62
N ASN A 6 0.53 -13.69 -7.48
CA ASN A 6 1.20 -13.82 -6.17
C ASN A 6 2.26 -12.72 -5.96
N GLN A 7 2.13 -11.61 -6.68
CA GLN A 7 3.05 -10.48 -6.58
C GLN A 7 2.35 -9.23 -6.07
N PHE A 8 3.11 -8.40 -5.38
CA PHE A 8 2.62 -7.15 -4.80
C PHE A 8 3.40 -5.98 -5.38
N LEU A 9 2.69 -4.91 -5.70
CA LEU A 9 3.30 -3.69 -6.19
C LEU A 9 3.91 -2.89 -5.04
N ILE A 10 5.18 -2.53 -5.17
CA ILE A 10 5.86 -1.62 -4.24
C ILE A 10 6.48 -0.47 -4.99
N GLU A 11 6.67 0.64 -4.31
CA GLU A 11 7.29 1.85 -4.85
C GLU A 11 8.40 2.31 -3.90
N GLN A 12 9.46 2.87 -4.46
CA GLN A 12 10.52 3.47 -3.65
C GLN A 12 10.12 4.87 -3.23
N ILE A 13 10.29 5.17 -1.95
CA ILE A 13 9.98 6.48 -1.39
C ILE A 13 11.06 7.47 -1.82
N GLN A 14 10.65 8.59 -2.41
CA GLN A 14 11.56 9.57 -2.99
C GLN A 14 11.95 10.68 -2.03
N GLU A 15 11.14 10.96 -1.00
CA GLU A 15 11.33 12.09 -0.09
C GLU A 15 11.00 11.70 1.35
N GLY A 16 11.47 12.51 2.30
CA GLY A 16 11.16 12.38 3.71
C GLY A 16 12.08 11.45 4.48
N ILE A 17 11.70 11.15 5.70
CA ILE A 17 12.50 10.35 6.63
C ILE A 17 12.70 8.90 6.19
N TRP A 18 11.80 8.40 5.35
CA TRP A 18 11.85 7.03 4.82
C TRP A 18 12.37 6.97 3.38
N LYS A 19 13.05 8.03 2.93
CA LYS A 19 13.62 8.08 1.59
C LYS A 19 14.47 6.84 1.31
N ASN A 20 14.31 6.30 0.11
CA ASN A 20 14.97 5.09 -0.40
C ASN A 20 14.41 3.77 0.16
N MET A 21 13.52 3.79 1.12
CA MET A 21 12.76 2.62 1.53
C MET A 21 11.62 2.36 0.55
N TYR A 22 11.07 1.16 0.59
CA TYR A 22 9.96 0.75 -0.26
C TYR A 22 8.66 0.68 0.54
N GLN A 23 7.55 0.91 -0.14
CA GLN A 23 6.22 0.83 0.46
C GLN A 23 5.18 0.46 -0.58
N PHE A 24 4.01 0.02 -0.12
CA PHE A 24 2.85 -0.07 -0.99
C PHE A 24 2.43 1.33 -1.46
N PRO A 25 1.79 1.45 -2.62
CA PRO A 25 1.27 2.76 -3.06
C PRO A 25 0.42 3.42 -1.99
N VAL A 26 0.62 4.72 -1.79
CA VAL A 26 0.03 5.48 -0.68
C VAL A 26 -0.80 6.64 -1.20
N CYS A 27 -1.97 6.82 -0.59
CA CYS A 27 -2.77 8.03 -0.71
C CYS A 27 -2.73 8.76 0.64
N VAL A 28 -2.05 9.90 0.69
CA VAL A 28 -1.96 10.72 1.90
C VAL A 28 -3.14 11.68 1.97
N SER A 29 -3.75 11.75 3.14
CA SER A 29 -4.94 12.58 3.34
C SER A 29 -5.03 13.03 4.79
N GLU A 30 -5.62 14.20 5.04
CA GLU A 30 -5.89 14.69 6.38
C GLU A 30 -7.15 14.04 6.98
N SER A 31 -7.98 13.47 6.15
CA SER A 31 -9.23 12.83 6.56
C SER A 31 -9.34 11.41 6.03
N LYS A 32 -10.22 10.64 6.65
CA LYS A 32 -10.51 9.27 6.24
C LYS A 32 -11.09 9.25 4.82
N LYS A 33 -10.46 8.48 3.93
CA LYS A 33 -10.91 8.32 2.55
C LYS A 33 -11.94 7.21 2.43
N THR A 34 -12.94 7.42 1.59
CA THR A 34 -13.93 6.40 1.25
C THR A 34 -13.40 5.49 0.15
N LYS A 35 -14.06 4.34 -0.01
CA LYS A 35 -13.76 3.41 -1.11
C LYS A 35 -13.81 4.11 -2.47
N LYS A 36 -14.80 4.96 -2.68
CA LYS A 36 -14.98 5.73 -3.93
C LYS A 36 -13.81 6.67 -4.19
N GLU A 37 -13.35 7.37 -3.16
CA GLU A 37 -12.22 8.29 -3.27
C GLU A 37 -10.90 7.56 -3.56
N ILE A 38 -10.67 6.42 -2.91
CA ILE A 38 -9.49 5.60 -3.15
C ILE A 38 -9.53 5.02 -4.57
N THR A 39 -10.68 4.56 -5.02
CA THR A 39 -10.87 4.06 -6.38
C THR A 39 -10.51 5.12 -7.41
N LYS A 40 -11.04 6.34 -7.22
CA LYS A 40 -10.74 7.46 -8.11
C LYS A 40 -9.25 7.79 -8.15
N PHE A 41 -8.61 7.82 -6.99
CA PHE A 41 -7.17 8.07 -6.87
C PHE A 41 -6.37 7.04 -7.68
N LEU A 42 -6.70 5.76 -7.57
CA LEU A 42 -5.99 4.69 -8.27
C LEU A 42 -6.22 4.70 -9.78
N LEU A 43 -7.46 4.98 -10.20
CA LEU A 43 -7.78 5.09 -11.62
C LEU A 43 -6.99 6.22 -12.29
N GLU A 44 -6.84 7.34 -11.59
CA GLU A 44 -6.07 8.48 -12.08
C GLU A 44 -4.57 8.20 -12.07
N LYS A 45 -4.06 7.63 -10.96
CA LYS A 45 -2.63 7.37 -10.79
C LYS A 45 -2.10 6.36 -11.82
N TYR A 46 -2.81 5.28 -12.04
CA TYR A 46 -2.37 4.18 -12.90
C TYR A 46 -3.03 4.17 -14.27
N GLN A 47 -3.90 5.14 -14.53
CA GLN A 47 -4.61 5.25 -15.82
C GLN A 47 -5.29 3.94 -16.24
N THR A 48 -5.78 3.19 -15.27
CA THR A 48 -6.51 1.94 -15.48
C THR A 48 -8.01 2.22 -15.58
N LYS A 49 -8.73 1.34 -16.25
CA LYS A 49 -10.19 1.48 -16.45
C LYS A 49 -10.99 0.71 -15.41
N ASN A 50 -10.45 -0.41 -14.93
CA ASN A 50 -11.14 -1.29 -14.01
C ASN A 50 -10.20 -1.73 -12.90
N LEU A 51 -10.74 -1.85 -11.71
CA LEU A 51 -10.07 -2.45 -10.57
C LEU A 51 -11.10 -2.97 -9.57
N THR A 52 -10.67 -3.92 -8.74
CA THR A 52 -11.44 -4.39 -7.60
C THR A 52 -10.73 -3.92 -6.34
N ILE A 53 -11.48 -3.30 -5.42
CA ILE A 53 -10.91 -2.79 -4.19
C ILE A 53 -11.74 -3.25 -2.98
N ASN A 54 -11.06 -3.76 -1.96
CA ASN A 54 -11.65 -4.20 -0.72
C ASN A 54 -10.85 -3.69 0.47
N LEU A 55 -11.55 -3.23 1.49
CA LEU A 55 -10.91 -2.81 2.74
C LEU A 55 -10.41 -4.05 3.47
N ILE A 56 -9.13 -4.07 3.80
CA ILE A 56 -8.52 -5.19 4.52
C ILE A 56 -8.98 -5.20 5.98
N ASP A 57 -8.98 -4.03 6.60
CA ASP A 57 -9.39 -3.87 7.99
C ASP A 57 -10.00 -2.47 8.16
N SER A 58 -11.14 -2.40 8.86
CA SER A 58 -11.78 -1.12 9.17
C SER A 58 -10.99 -0.30 10.19
N GLU A 59 -10.15 -0.96 10.99
CA GLU A 59 -9.33 -0.29 11.98
C GLU A 59 -8.05 0.28 11.36
N PHE A 60 -7.59 1.39 11.92
CA PHE A 60 -6.33 1.99 11.53
C PHE A 60 -5.17 1.32 12.24
N ILE A 61 -4.06 1.13 11.53
CA ILE A 61 -2.78 0.81 12.15
C ILE A 61 -2.16 2.14 12.57
N LYS A 62 -1.89 2.28 13.86
CA LYS A 62 -1.30 3.48 14.43
C LYS A 62 0.21 3.34 14.51
N HIS A 63 0.93 4.34 14.06
CA HIS A 63 2.38 4.38 14.14
C HIS A 63 2.83 5.76 14.60
N LYS A 64 3.58 5.80 15.69
CA LYS A 64 4.08 7.06 16.24
C LYS A 64 5.53 7.30 15.82
N LEU A 65 5.76 8.42 15.16
CA LEU A 65 7.08 8.99 14.95
C LEU A 65 7.23 10.17 15.92
N SER A 66 8.46 10.56 16.27
CA SER A 66 8.78 11.58 17.29
C SER A 66 7.68 12.62 17.59
N HIS A 67 7.18 13.30 16.57
CA HIS A 67 6.16 14.36 16.72
C HIS A 67 4.91 14.10 15.88
N ILE A 68 4.83 12.99 15.18
CA ILE A 68 3.75 12.70 14.23
C ILE A 68 3.13 11.36 14.57
N ASN A 69 1.80 11.34 14.60
CA ASN A 69 1.05 10.10 14.70
C ASN A 69 0.50 9.77 13.31
N ILE A 70 0.90 8.63 12.79
CA ILE A 70 0.42 8.14 11.50
C ILE A 70 -0.69 7.12 11.74
N ARG A 71 -1.81 7.31 11.07
CA ARG A 71 -2.91 6.35 11.04
C ARG A 71 -3.03 5.83 9.63
N SER A 72 -2.88 4.52 9.46
CA SER A 72 -2.90 3.88 8.15
C SER A 72 -4.01 2.86 8.06
N ARG A 73 -4.73 2.90 6.96
CA ARG A 73 -5.73 1.91 6.62
C ARG A 73 -5.36 1.30 5.28
N PHE A 74 -5.49 -0.01 5.17
CA PHE A 74 -4.99 -0.74 4.01
C PHE A 74 -6.15 -1.31 3.19
N TRP A 75 -6.05 -1.14 1.88
CA TRP A 75 -7.00 -1.63 0.91
C TRP A 75 -6.32 -2.64 0.00
N LEU A 76 -6.97 -3.77 -0.25
CA LEU A 76 -6.51 -4.74 -1.24
C LEU A 76 -7.07 -4.35 -2.61
N VAL A 77 -6.18 -4.16 -3.56
CA VAL A 77 -6.52 -3.74 -4.92
C VAL A 77 -6.08 -4.83 -5.89
N GLU A 78 -7.01 -5.31 -6.69
CA GLU A 78 -6.78 -6.36 -7.67
C GLU A 78 -7.28 -5.93 -9.05
N ASN A 79 -6.91 -6.67 -10.08
CA ASN A 79 -7.33 -6.43 -11.46
C ASN A 79 -6.85 -5.11 -12.07
N ILE A 80 -5.74 -4.58 -11.58
CA ILE A 80 -5.05 -3.48 -12.23
C ILE A 80 -4.15 -4.07 -13.32
N ILE A 81 -4.28 -3.57 -14.53
CA ILE A 81 -3.49 -3.98 -15.68
C ILE A 81 -2.60 -2.79 -16.09
N ASP A 82 -1.38 -3.07 -16.53
CA ASP A 82 -0.46 -2.07 -17.09
C ASP A 82 -0.06 -0.94 -16.14
N VAL A 83 0.47 -1.31 -14.97
CA VAL A 83 1.06 -0.35 -14.05
C VAL A 83 2.45 0.04 -14.57
N ASN A 84 2.65 1.33 -14.81
CA ASN A 84 3.90 1.89 -15.33
C ASN A 84 4.88 2.34 -14.24
N GLU A 85 4.46 2.36 -13.00
CA GLU A 85 5.26 2.82 -11.86
C GLU A 85 5.45 1.69 -10.85
N GLY A 86 6.59 1.70 -10.15
CA GLY A 86 6.88 0.71 -9.14
C GLY A 86 7.31 -0.64 -9.71
N ILE A 87 7.43 -1.61 -8.83
CA ILE A 87 7.84 -2.96 -9.19
C ILE A 87 6.94 -3.98 -8.51
N TYR A 88 6.69 -5.10 -9.18
CA TYR A 88 5.97 -6.23 -8.60
C TYR A 88 6.95 -7.21 -7.97
N VAL A 89 6.73 -7.58 -6.72
CA VAL A 89 7.60 -8.50 -5.98
C VAL A 89 6.79 -9.63 -5.35
N SER A 90 7.38 -10.81 -5.28
CA SER A 90 6.80 -11.96 -4.59
C SER A 90 7.33 -12.13 -3.17
N SER A 91 8.41 -11.44 -2.84
CA SER A 91 9.01 -11.43 -1.51
C SER A 91 9.51 -10.03 -1.18
N PHE A 92 9.41 -9.63 0.08
CA PHE A 92 9.85 -8.32 0.54
C PHE A 92 11.26 -8.32 1.16
N LYS A 93 11.91 -9.47 1.24
CA LYS A 93 13.17 -9.65 1.96
C LYS A 93 14.31 -8.77 1.45
N GLU A 94 14.34 -8.49 0.17
CA GLU A 94 15.42 -7.71 -0.46
C GLU A 94 15.15 -6.21 -0.49
N TYR A 95 14.00 -5.78 0.01
CA TYR A 95 13.56 -4.40 -0.07
C TYR A 95 13.45 -3.79 1.32
N PRO A 96 14.26 -2.76 1.65
CA PRO A 96 14.15 -2.11 2.96
C PRO A 96 12.80 -1.39 3.08
N MET A 97 12.13 -1.63 4.20
CA MET A 97 10.81 -1.07 4.48
C MET A 97 10.75 -0.51 5.89
N SER A 98 9.87 0.48 6.10
CA SER A 98 9.65 1.08 7.41
C SER A 98 9.03 0.08 8.39
N LYS A 99 9.11 0.40 9.68
CA LYS A 99 8.45 -0.39 10.73
C LYS A 99 6.94 -0.47 10.53
N LEU A 100 6.33 0.59 9.99
CA LEU A 100 4.90 0.60 9.67
C LEU A 100 4.56 -0.49 8.65
N MET A 101 5.36 -0.61 7.59
CA MET A 101 5.17 -1.66 6.58
C MET A 101 5.36 -3.05 7.19
N HIS A 102 6.36 -3.23 8.03
CA HIS A 102 6.59 -4.50 8.73
C HIS A 102 5.41 -4.89 9.63
N LYS A 103 4.84 -3.94 10.37
CA LYS A 103 3.65 -4.18 11.19
C LYS A 103 2.49 -4.67 10.37
N PHE A 104 2.24 -4.03 9.22
CA PHE A 104 1.17 -4.43 8.34
C PHE A 104 1.40 -5.83 7.77
N ILE A 105 2.60 -6.09 7.25
CA ILE A 105 2.94 -7.37 6.63
C ILE A 105 2.80 -8.52 7.65
N GLU A 106 3.29 -8.33 8.86
CA GLU A 106 3.15 -9.34 9.93
C GLU A 106 1.69 -9.60 10.27
N LYS A 107 0.89 -8.55 10.40
CA LYS A 107 -0.51 -8.67 10.80
C LYS A 107 -1.37 -9.38 9.75
N TYR A 108 -1.09 -9.17 8.47
CA TYR A 108 -1.94 -9.64 7.38
C TYR A 108 -1.28 -10.67 6.46
N THR A 109 -0.20 -11.30 6.90
CA THR A 109 0.53 -12.29 6.09
C THR A 109 -0.38 -13.41 5.56
N HIS A 110 -1.22 -13.96 6.41
CA HIS A 110 -2.11 -15.07 6.02
C HIS A 110 -3.24 -14.60 5.10
N GLU A 111 -3.84 -13.46 5.41
CA GLU A 111 -4.99 -12.92 4.66
C GLU A 111 -4.62 -12.54 3.22
N LEU A 112 -3.39 -12.09 3.02
CA LEU A 112 -2.90 -11.66 1.71
C LEU A 112 -2.08 -12.73 0.99
N SER A 113 -1.88 -13.89 1.61
CA SER A 113 -1.02 -14.96 1.09
C SER A 113 0.41 -14.47 0.82
N ILE A 114 0.92 -13.65 1.72
CA ILE A 114 2.31 -13.18 1.66
C ILE A 114 3.23 -14.27 2.19
N SER A 115 4.25 -14.60 1.41
CA SER A 115 5.24 -15.60 1.79
C SER A 115 6.52 -14.99 2.34
#